data_9eee515ee51a03733ffca4dc99e94b2d
#
_entry.id   9eee515ee51a03733ffca4dc99e94b2d
#
_cell.length_a   1.000
_cell.length_b   1.000
_cell.length_c   1.000
_cell.angle_alpha   90.00
_cell.angle_beta   90.00
_cell.angle_gamma   90.00
#
_symmetry.space_group_name_H-M   'P 1'
#
loop_
_entity.id
_entity.type
_entity.pdbx_description
1 polymer ?
#
loop_
_entity_poly.entity_id
_entity_poly.type
_entity_poly.pdbx_seq_one_letter_code
_entity_poly.pdbx_strand_id
1 'polypeptide(L)'
;MLKNQRALGFALVFLSSLGFSMAPTFSKRAYESGANTVGVLIVRFTIAAVLMLLIRQFSSGQRVWPKPRLMFDLFLLGAIGYSGAAFFYFTAIENMSTGVSIVIWYIYPVFVVLIGWAVFKTKPKRQTIFSLISAMIGVAITAGQPGNATTKGVILVLLSSLTYTFYTLSGSRAFKKTDLYTGVTFVMTGAATAFWLYWLLAPSSTPVTFPQHTSGWV
;
A
#
# COMPACT_ATOMS: atom_id res chain seq x y z
N MET A 1 4.51 17.09 27.83
CA MET A 1 4.29 15.73 27.28
C MET A 1 3.66 15.73 25.88
N LEU A 2 2.56 16.46 25.63
CA LEU A 2 1.86 16.49 24.32
C LEU A 2 2.70 17.01 23.13
N LYS A 3 3.63 17.94 23.37
CA LYS A 3 4.50 18.51 22.31
C LYS A 3 5.51 17.51 21.79
N ASN A 4 6.09 16.67 22.66
CA ASN A 4 7.03 15.60 22.27
C ASN A 4 6.33 14.48 21.53
N GLN A 5 5.10 14.13 21.88
CA GLN A 5 4.34 13.09 21.16
C GLN A 5 3.97 13.52 19.75
N ARG A 6 3.65 14.80 19.54
CA ARG A 6 3.40 15.36 18.19
C ARG A 6 4.66 15.35 17.35
N ALA A 7 5.80 15.79 17.90
CA ALA A 7 7.08 15.79 17.20
C ALA A 7 7.49 14.37 16.79
N LEU A 8 7.33 13.39 17.70
CA LEU A 8 7.58 11.98 17.40
C LEU A 8 6.66 11.47 16.28
N GLY A 9 5.38 11.82 16.33
CA GLY A 9 4.42 11.47 15.28
C GLY A 9 4.83 12.00 13.90
N PHE A 10 5.25 13.26 13.81
CA PHE A 10 5.75 13.85 12.57
C PHE A 10 7.04 13.15 12.08
N ALA A 11 7.98 12.86 12.98
CA ALA A 11 9.20 12.15 12.63
C ALA A 11 8.92 10.75 12.08
N LEU A 12 8.00 10.00 12.70
CA LEU A 12 7.60 8.67 12.24
C LEU A 12 6.91 8.72 10.87
N VAL A 13 6.04 9.70 10.63
CA VAL A 13 5.39 9.90 9.33
C VAL A 13 6.44 10.24 8.26
N PHE A 14 7.38 11.11 8.58
CA PHE A 14 8.46 11.49 7.66
C PHE A 14 9.35 10.28 7.29
N LEU A 15 9.79 9.49 8.28
CA LEU A 15 10.56 8.27 8.06
C LEU A 15 9.78 7.23 7.23
N SER A 16 8.49 7.08 7.52
CA SER A 16 7.60 6.20 6.73
C SER A 16 7.51 6.67 5.28
N SER A 17 7.38 7.97 5.05
CA SER A 17 7.32 8.54 3.69
C SER A 17 8.62 8.33 2.92
N LEU A 18 9.78 8.45 3.56
CA LEU A 18 11.08 8.12 2.97
C LEU A 18 11.14 6.64 2.56
N GLY A 19 10.75 5.72 3.44
CA GLY A 19 10.69 4.29 3.12
C GLY A 19 9.76 3.98 1.95
N PHE A 20 8.58 4.61 1.91
CA PHE A 20 7.64 4.45 0.79
C PHE A 20 8.18 4.99 -0.53
N SER A 21 8.91 6.10 -0.51
CA SER A 21 9.48 6.70 -1.73
C SER A 21 10.55 5.82 -2.40
N MET A 22 11.25 5.00 -1.62
CA MET A 22 12.27 4.08 -2.12
C MET A 22 11.69 2.80 -2.74
N ALA A 23 10.50 2.39 -2.32
CA ALA A 23 9.90 1.13 -2.73
C ALA A 23 9.75 0.94 -4.26
N PRO A 24 9.29 1.93 -5.05
CA PRO A 24 9.22 1.80 -6.50
C PRO A 24 10.60 1.68 -7.16
N THR A 25 11.61 2.38 -6.63
CA THR A 25 12.98 2.35 -7.15
C THR A 25 13.61 0.97 -6.96
N PHE A 26 13.50 0.41 -5.76
CA PHE A 26 13.99 -0.95 -5.50
C PHE A 26 13.22 -2.00 -6.31
N SER A 27 11.92 -1.82 -6.50
CA SER A 27 11.15 -2.74 -7.34
C SER A 27 11.59 -2.70 -8.80
N LYS A 28 11.90 -1.53 -9.36
CA LYS A 28 12.46 -1.44 -10.72
C LYS A 28 13.80 -2.17 -10.85
N ARG A 29 14.70 -2.00 -9.90
CA ARG A 29 15.98 -2.76 -9.88
C ARG A 29 15.74 -4.26 -9.82
N ALA A 30 14.77 -4.71 -9.01
CA ALA A 30 14.42 -6.11 -8.94
C ALA A 30 13.89 -6.63 -10.29
N TYR A 31 13.07 -5.84 -11.00
CA TYR A 31 12.57 -6.19 -12.34
C TYR A 31 13.69 -6.27 -13.36
N GLU A 32 14.63 -5.33 -13.37
CA GLU A 32 15.83 -5.35 -14.21
C GLU A 32 16.71 -6.57 -13.93
N SER A 33 16.63 -7.14 -12.71
CA SER A 33 17.33 -8.37 -12.31
C SER A 33 16.52 -9.65 -12.56
N GLY A 34 15.42 -9.56 -13.33
CA GLY A 34 14.62 -10.73 -13.74
C GLY A 34 13.47 -11.11 -12.82
N ALA A 35 13.20 -10.34 -11.76
CA ALA A 35 12.01 -10.55 -10.94
C ALA A 35 10.75 -10.03 -11.66
N ASN A 36 9.61 -10.62 -11.32
CA ASN A 36 8.31 -10.05 -11.68
C ASN A 36 7.59 -9.44 -10.46
N THR A 37 6.50 -8.73 -10.72
CA THR A 37 5.70 -8.07 -9.68
C THR A 37 5.37 -9.01 -8.52
N VAL A 38 4.93 -10.23 -8.80
CA VAL A 38 4.51 -11.18 -7.76
C VAL A 38 5.69 -11.60 -6.89
N GLY A 39 6.83 -11.91 -7.49
CA GLY A 39 8.06 -12.26 -6.76
C GLY A 39 8.50 -11.15 -5.80
N VAL A 40 8.52 -9.90 -6.27
CA VAL A 40 8.83 -8.73 -5.44
C VAL A 40 7.84 -8.58 -4.28
N LEU A 41 6.54 -8.75 -4.55
CA LEU A 41 5.50 -8.57 -3.54
C LEU A 41 5.47 -9.70 -2.51
N ILE A 42 5.78 -10.93 -2.90
CA ILE A 42 5.97 -12.06 -1.95
C ILE A 42 7.05 -11.70 -0.93
N VAL A 43 8.23 -11.33 -1.39
CA VAL A 43 9.36 -10.98 -0.51
C VAL A 43 8.98 -9.82 0.40
N ARG A 44 8.48 -8.73 -0.19
CA ARG A 44 8.10 -7.52 0.55
C ARG A 44 7.07 -7.78 1.65
N PHE A 45 5.98 -8.46 1.31
CA PHE A 45 4.91 -8.69 2.29
C PHE A 45 5.26 -9.77 3.31
N THR A 46 6.08 -10.75 2.94
CA THR A 46 6.60 -11.75 3.90
C THR A 46 7.49 -11.06 4.95
N ILE A 47 8.44 -10.24 4.51
CA ILE A 47 9.29 -9.47 5.42
C ILE A 47 8.44 -8.55 6.31
N ALA A 48 7.47 -7.82 5.73
CA ALA A 48 6.59 -6.94 6.48
C ALA A 48 5.75 -7.70 7.51
N ALA A 49 5.19 -8.86 7.15
CA ALA A 49 4.41 -9.70 8.06
C ALA A 49 5.26 -10.22 9.23
N VAL A 50 6.46 -10.74 8.93
CA VAL A 50 7.40 -11.22 9.96
C VAL A 50 7.83 -10.09 10.89
N LEU A 51 8.23 -8.94 10.35
CA LEU A 51 8.62 -7.78 11.16
C LEU A 51 7.48 -7.29 12.04
N MET A 52 6.25 -7.23 11.52
CA MET A 52 5.09 -6.80 12.31
C MET A 52 4.72 -7.81 13.40
N LEU A 53 4.87 -9.10 13.15
CA LEU A 53 4.73 -10.13 14.17
C LEU A 53 5.77 -9.97 15.28
N LEU A 54 7.04 -9.76 14.93
CA LEU A 54 8.13 -9.52 15.89
C LEU A 54 7.89 -8.23 16.68
N ILE A 55 7.60 -7.12 16.01
CA ILE A 55 7.31 -5.84 16.68
C ILE A 55 6.13 -6.01 17.64
N ARG A 56 5.08 -6.71 17.22
CA ARG A 56 3.96 -7.01 18.11
C ARG A 56 4.37 -7.84 19.31
N GLN A 57 5.24 -8.84 19.14
CA GLN A 57 5.71 -9.71 20.22
C GLN A 57 6.56 -8.98 21.25
N PHE A 58 7.49 -8.12 20.79
CA PHE A 58 8.46 -7.43 21.65
C PHE A 58 7.99 -6.06 22.15
N SER A 59 6.91 -5.51 21.64
CA SER A 59 6.40 -4.21 22.09
C SER A 59 5.70 -4.33 23.43
N SER A 60 6.06 -3.47 24.37
CA SER A 60 5.49 -3.42 25.73
C SER A 60 4.02 -2.99 25.71
N GLY A 61 3.10 -3.86 26.13
CA GLY A 61 1.68 -3.55 26.31
C GLY A 61 0.82 -4.82 26.35
N GLN A 62 -0.25 -4.78 27.14
CA GLN A 62 -1.25 -5.85 27.11
C GLN A 62 -2.00 -5.79 25.77
N ARG A 63 -1.67 -6.72 24.89
CA ARG A 63 -2.33 -6.85 23.59
C ARG A 63 -3.33 -7.97 23.62
N VAL A 64 -4.55 -7.58 23.81
CA VAL A 64 -5.66 -8.51 23.71
C VAL A 64 -5.87 -8.86 22.23
N TRP A 65 -5.98 -10.15 21.96
CA TRP A 65 -6.39 -10.59 20.63
C TRP A 65 -7.81 -10.12 20.34
N PRO A 66 -8.05 -9.48 19.20
CA PRO A 66 -9.41 -9.07 18.85
C PRO A 66 -10.31 -10.28 18.62
N LYS A 67 -11.61 -10.06 18.58
CA LYS A 67 -12.58 -11.11 18.27
C LYS A 67 -12.22 -11.79 16.92
N PRO A 68 -12.40 -13.12 16.79
CA PRO A 68 -12.03 -13.85 15.56
C PRO A 68 -12.60 -13.24 14.27
N ARG A 69 -13.82 -12.72 14.31
CA ARG A 69 -14.43 -12.04 13.18
C ARG A 69 -13.63 -10.79 12.75
N LEU A 70 -13.15 -9.98 13.70
CA LEU A 70 -12.34 -8.81 13.38
C LEU A 70 -10.96 -9.19 12.84
N MET A 71 -10.37 -10.28 13.37
CA MET A 71 -9.11 -10.83 12.85
C MET A 71 -9.27 -11.25 11.38
N PHE A 72 -10.36 -11.94 11.08
CA PHE A 72 -10.69 -12.36 9.72
C PHE A 72 -10.97 -11.16 8.80
N ASP A 73 -11.73 -10.15 9.27
CA ASP A 73 -11.98 -8.92 8.50
C ASP A 73 -10.69 -8.18 8.17
N LEU A 74 -9.76 -8.06 9.13
CA LEU A 74 -8.45 -7.42 8.94
C LEU A 74 -7.55 -8.25 7.99
N PHE A 75 -7.59 -9.57 8.12
CA PHE A 75 -6.89 -10.47 7.21
C PHE A 75 -7.39 -10.33 5.77
N LEU A 76 -8.71 -10.35 5.56
CA LEU A 76 -9.30 -10.15 4.24
C LEU A 76 -9.01 -8.75 3.68
N LEU A 77 -9.01 -7.74 4.54
CA LEU A 77 -8.64 -6.39 4.16
C LEU A 77 -7.21 -6.32 3.60
N GLY A 78 -6.30 -7.11 4.18
CA GLY A 78 -4.94 -7.30 3.67
C GLY A 78 -4.90 -8.15 2.40
N ALA A 79 -5.57 -9.31 2.43
CA ALA A 79 -5.51 -10.30 1.35
C ALA A 79 -6.17 -9.84 0.05
N ILE A 80 -7.15 -8.93 0.10
CA ILE A 80 -7.86 -8.43 -1.07
C ILE A 80 -7.58 -6.94 -1.29
N GLY A 81 -7.77 -6.13 -0.23
CA GLY A 81 -7.67 -4.67 -0.35
C GLY A 81 -6.24 -4.19 -0.57
N TYR A 82 -5.35 -4.47 0.37
CA TYR A 82 -3.99 -3.95 0.31
C TYR A 82 -3.13 -4.68 -0.72
N SER A 83 -3.25 -6.02 -0.81
CA SER A 83 -2.54 -6.80 -1.83
C SER A 83 -2.99 -6.46 -3.24
N GLY A 84 -4.29 -6.30 -3.49
CA GLY A 84 -4.82 -5.91 -4.79
C GLY A 84 -4.33 -4.52 -5.21
N ALA A 85 -4.37 -3.54 -4.30
CA ALA A 85 -3.82 -2.21 -4.58
C ALA A 85 -2.33 -2.27 -4.91
N ALA A 86 -1.54 -3.03 -4.14
CA ALA A 86 -0.12 -3.22 -4.40
C ALA A 86 0.12 -3.92 -5.73
N PHE A 87 -0.59 -5.01 -6.01
CA PHE A 87 -0.45 -5.76 -7.27
C PHE A 87 -0.67 -4.86 -8.49
N PHE A 88 -1.78 -4.14 -8.53
CA PHE A 88 -2.09 -3.24 -9.65
C PHE A 88 -1.06 -2.12 -9.79
N TYR A 89 -0.61 -1.50 -8.69
CA TYR A 89 0.39 -0.44 -8.75
C TYR A 89 1.74 -0.95 -9.24
N PHE A 90 2.23 -2.05 -8.68
CA PHE A 90 3.55 -2.58 -9.02
C PHE A 90 3.58 -3.20 -10.43
N THR A 91 2.48 -3.78 -10.90
CA THR A 91 2.34 -4.18 -12.31
C THR A 91 2.28 -2.97 -13.25
N ALA A 92 1.70 -1.86 -12.82
CA ALA A 92 1.68 -0.64 -13.64
C ALA A 92 3.09 -0.09 -13.86
N ILE A 93 3.93 -0.03 -12.83
CA ILE A 93 5.30 0.50 -12.95
C ILE A 93 6.26 -0.40 -13.74
N GLU A 94 5.89 -1.65 -14.01
CA GLU A 94 6.58 -2.46 -15.02
C GLU A 94 6.37 -1.90 -16.45
N ASN A 95 5.20 -1.28 -16.69
CA ASN A 95 4.74 -0.89 -18.03
C ASN A 95 4.79 0.60 -18.30
N MET A 96 5.11 1.43 -17.30
CA MET A 96 5.15 2.88 -17.44
C MET A 96 6.13 3.53 -16.45
N SER A 97 6.38 4.84 -16.62
CA SER A 97 7.27 5.54 -15.72
C SER A 97 6.69 5.66 -14.31
N THR A 98 7.56 5.51 -13.31
CA THR A 98 7.17 5.60 -11.89
C THR A 98 6.60 6.97 -11.53
N GLY A 99 7.16 8.05 -12.12
CA GLY A 99 6.70 9.41 -11.89
C GLY A 99 5.25 9.62 -12.33
N VAL A 100 4.88 9.16 -13.53
CA VAL A 100 3.49 9.22 -14.02
C VAL A 100 2.58 8.33 -13.19
N SER A 101 3.04 7.12 -12.84
CA SER A 101 2.27 6.19 -12.01
C SER A 101 1.90 6.81 -10.67
N ILE A 102 2.83 7.48 -10.00
CA ILE A 102 2.58 8.07 -8.68
C ILE A 102 1.59 9.23 -8.75
N VAL A 103 1.69 10.08 -9.79
CA VAL A 103 0.73 11.20 -10.00
C VAL A 103 -0.69 10.66 -10.15
N ILE A 104 -0.87 9.67 -11.02
CA ILE A 104 -2.19 9.07 -11.23
C ILE A 104 -2.66 8.34 -9.95
N TRP A 105 -1.77 7.67 -9.25
CA TRP A 105 -2.12 6.96 -8.01
C TRP A 105 -2.63 7.92 -6.92
N TYR A 106 -2.07 9.13 -6.83
CA TYR A 106 -2.52 10.15 -5.88
C TYR A 106 -3.93 10.70 -6.15
N ILE A 107 -4.66 10.17 -7.14
CA ILE A 107 -6.11 10.39 -7.28
C ILE A 107 -6.92 9.67 -6.19
N TYR A 108 -6.32 8.68 -5.48
CA TYR A 108 -7.04 7.91 -4.45
C TYR A 108 -7.68 8.77 -3.34
N PRO A 109 -7.10 9.89 -2.86
CA PRO A 109 -7.77 10.71 -1.86
C PRO A 109 -9.05 11.37 -2.39
N VAL A 110 -9.10 11.64 -3.71
CA VAL A 110 -10.33 12.11 -4.36
C VAL A 110 -11.40 11.02 -4.28
N PHE A 111 -11.04 9.78 -4.63
CA PHE A 111 -11.96 8.64 -4.50
C PHE A 111 -12.40 8.42 -3.04
N VAL A 112 -11.48 8.54 -2.07
CA VAL A 112 -11.82 8.45 -0.64
C VAL A 112 -12.86 9.49 -0.24
N VAL A 113 -12.71 10.74 -0.68
CA VAL A 113 -13.66 11.82 -0.38
C VAL A 113 -14.99 11.60 -1.09
N LEU A 114 -14.98 11.27 -2.37
CA LEU A 114 -16.21 11.08 -3.17
C LEU A 114 -17.00 9.84 -2.72
N ILE A 115 -16.33 8.70 -2.59
CA ILE A 115 -16.97 7.45 -2.15
C ILE A 115 -17.38 7.56 -0.68
N GLY A 116 -16.53 8.17 0.16
CA GLY A 116 -16.86 8.46 1.54
C GLY A 116 -18.11 9.34 1.67
N TRP A 117 -18.24 10.37 0.85
CA TRP A 117 -19.44 11.19 0.81
C TRP A 117 -20.67 10.40 0.32
N ALA A 118 -20.55 9.65 -0.76
CA ALA A 118 -21.64 8.86 -1.30
C ALA A 118 -22.15 7.80 -0.31
N VAL A 119 -21.23 7.09 0.37
CA VAL A 119 -21.54 5.99 1.28
C VAL A 119 -21.98 6.48 2.67
N PHE A 120 -21.29 7.49 3.22
CA PHE A 120 -21.54 7.99 4.59
C PHE A 120 -22.39 9.24 4.62
N LYS A 121 -22.78 9.78 3.45
CA LYS A 121 -23.58 11.01 3.29
C LYS A 121 -23.01 12.24 4.02
N THR A 122 -21.71 12.23 4.30
CA THR A 122 -20.99 13.31 4.95
C THR A 122 -20.34 14.23 3.92
N LYS A 123 -20.93 15.42 3.70
CA LYS A 123 -20.38 16.40 2.75
C LYS A 123 -18.96 16.82 3.15
N PRO A 124 -17.98 16.79 2.22
CA PRO A 124 -16.64 17.25 2.50
C PRO A 124 -16.63 18.76 2.83
N LYS A 125 -15.83 19.14 3.83
CA LYS A 125 -15.63 20.56 4.16
C LYS A 125 -14.88 21.25 3.03
N ARG A 126 -15.13 22.56 2.82
CA ARG A 126 -14.41 23.36 1.81
C ARG A 126 -12.89 23.28 1.98
N GLN A 127 -12.41 23.28 3.24
CA GLN A 127 -10.98 23.09 3.55
C GLN A 127 -10.44 21.77 3.04
N THR A 128 -11.18 20.67 3.16
CA THR A 128 -10.79 19.35 2.63
C THR A 128 -10.63 19.38 1.12
N ILE A 129 -11.57 20.01 0.41
CA ILE A 129 -11.52 20.14 -1.05
C ILE A 129 -10.30 20.97 -1.46
N PHE A 130 -10.06 22.12 -0.81
CA PHE A 130 -8.92 22.97 -1.09
C PHE A 130 -7.59 22.24 -0.84
N SER A 131 -7.45 21.57 0.32
CA SER A 131 -6.26 20.77 0.64
C SER A 131 -6.01 19.66 -0.38
N LEU A 132 -7.08 19.01 -0.86
CA LEU A 132 -7.00 17.95 -1.86
C LEU A 132 -6.48 18.48 -3.19
N ILE A 133 -7.04 19.60 -3.68
CA ILE A 133 -6.59 20.25 -4.92
C ILE A 133 -5.14 20.68 -4.80
N SER A 134 -4.77 21.34 -3.68
CA SER A 134 -3.39 21.78 -3.44
C SER A 134 -2.40 20.60 -3.41
N ALA A 135 -2.78 19.49 -2.78
CA ALA A 135 -1.96 18.29 -2.74
C ALA A 135 -1.78 17.67 -4.14
N MET A 136 -2.83 17.60 -4.96
CA MET A 136 -2.76 17.10 -6.33
C MET A 136 -1.87 17.98 -7.21
N ILE A 137 -1.97 19.30 -7.09
CA ILE A 137 -1.08 20.24 -7.81
C ILE A 137 0.36 20.03 -7.36
N GLY A 138 0.63 19.92 -6.06
CA GLY A 138 1.96 19.65 -5.52
C GLY A 138 2.56 18.36 -6.06
N VAL A 139 1.81 17.29 -6.10
CA VAL A 139 2.26 16.01 -6.68
C VAL A 139 2.52 16.13 -8.18
N ALA A 140 1.66 16.82 -8.93
CA ALA A 140 1.85 17.05 -10.37
C ALA A 140 3.14 17.84 -10.65
N ILE A 141 3.44 18.85 -9.84
CA ILE A 141 4.68 19.65 -9.98
C ILE A 141 5.91 18.80 -9.66
N THR A 142 5.86 17.97 -8.62
CA THR A 142 7.01 17.15 -8.18
C THR A 142 7.26 15.93 -9.06
N ALA A 143 6.29 15.51 -9.86
CA ALA A 143 6.44 14.36 -10.75
C ALA A 143 7.45 14.57 -11.89
N GLY A 144 7.86 15.81 -12.15
CA GLY A 144 8.86 16.14 -13.16
C GLY A 144 8.34 16.00 -14.59
N GLN A 145 9.26 15.68 -15.52
CA GLN A 145 8.93 15.50 -16.94
C GLN A 145 7.92 14.36 -17.14
N PRO A 146 6.93 14.55 -18.04
CA PRO A 146 6.02 13.49 -18.40
C PRO A 146 6.81 12.32 -18.98
N GLY A 147 6.82 11.21 -18.27
CA GLY A 147 7.41 9.96 -18.73
C GLY A 147 6.42 9.17 -19.59
N ASN A 148 6.85 8.02 -20.08
CA ASN A 148 6.01 7.14 -20.87
C ASN A 148 4.80 6.67 -20.05
N ALA A 149 3.61 6.90 -20.57
CA ALA A 149 2.33 6.39 -20.07
C ALA A 149 1.76 5.39 -21.07
N THR A 150 1.47 4.18 -20.61
CA THR A 150 0.75 3.21 -21.43
C THR A 150 -0.70 3.13 -20.98
N THR A 151 -1.64 2.90 -21.88
CA THR A 151 -3.07 2.75 -21.54
C THR A 151 -3.26 1.66 -20.49
N LYS A 152 -2.56 0.52 -20.63
CA LYS A 152 -2.59 -0.56 -19.65
C LYS A 152 -2.10 -0.10 -18.26
N GLY A 153 -0.98 0.63 -18.22
CA GLY A 153 -0.43 1.17 -16.97
C GLY A 153 -1.39 2.14 -16.28
N VAL A 154 -2.00 3.06 -17.04
CA VAL A 154 -2.99 4.02 -16.51
C VAL A 154 -4.20 3.28 -15.89
N ILE A 155 -4.76 2.30 -16.59
CA ILE A 155 -5.89 1.50 -16.08
C ILE A 155 -5.49 0.78 -14.78
N LEU A 156 -4.31 0.17 -14.74
CA LEU A 156 -3.81 -0.53 -13.55
C LEU A 156 -3.63 0.43 -12.36
N VAL A 157 -3.08 1.61 -12.57
CA VAL A 157 -2.93 2.60 -11.49
C VAL A 157 -4.28 3.09 -10.98
N LEU A 158 -5.25 3.32 -11.85
CA LEU A 158 -6.61 3.69 -11.45
C LEU A 158 -7.29 2.58 -10.65
N LEU A 159 -7.13 1.32 -11.06
CA LEU A 159 -7.60 0.16 -10.30
C LEU A 159 -6.91 0.06 -8.93
N SER A 160 -5.60 0.32 -8.87
CA SER A 160 -4.85 0.40 -7.62
C SER A 160 -5.42 1.48 -6.70
N SER A 161 -5.62 2.70 -7.22
CA SER A 161 -6.18 3.83 -6.47
C SER A 161 -7.57 3.53 -5.92
N LEU A 162 -8.42 2.88 -6.72
CA LEU A 162 -9.76 2.50 -6.32
C LEU A 162 -9.73 1.41 -5.25
N THR A 163 -8.92 0.36 -5.43
CA THR A 163 -8.77 -0.74 -4.47
C THR A 163 -8.19 -0.22 -3.15
N TYR A 164 -7.21 0.69 -3.21
CA TYR A 164 -6.65 1.34 -2.03
C TYR A 164 -7.67 2.22 -1.30
N THR A 165 -8.57 2.85 -2.03
CA THR A 165 -9.70 3.59 -1.46
C THR A 165 -10.62 2.69 -0.64
N PHE A 166 -10.99 1.52 -1.17
CA PHE A 166 -11.76 0.52 -0.42
C PHE A 166 -11.02 0.05 0.83
N TYR A 167 -9.72 -0.25 0.70
CA TYR A 167 -8.87 -0.58 1.84
C TYR A 167 -8.91 0.51 2.92
N THR A 168 -8.74 1.77 2.53
CA THR A 168 -8.69 2.91 3.46
C THR A 168 -10.03 3.13 4.15
N LEU A 169 -11.14 3.12 3.41
CA LEU A 169 -12.48 3.32 3.97
C LEU A 169 -12.91 2.20 4.90
N SER A 170 -12.66 0.95 4.51
CA SER A 170 -12.97 -0.23 5.34
C SER A 170 -12.02 -0.33 6.54
N GLY A 171 -10.73 -0.09 6.31
CA GLY A 171 -9.70 -0.10 7.35
C GLY A 171 -9.95 0.95 8.43
N SER A 172 -10.41 2.14 8.07
CA SER A 172 -10.71 3.21 9.01
C SER A 172 -11.70 2.81 10.14
N ARG A 173 -12.58 1.85 9.85
CA ARG A 173 -13.52 1.30 10.83
C ARG A 173 -12.94 0.12 11.61
N ALA A 174 -12.20 -0.75 10.93
CA ALA A 174 -11.62 -1.94 11.53
C ALA A 174 -10.51 -1.58 12.53
N PHE A 175 -9.62 -0.66 12.17
CA PHE A 175 -8.51 -0.22 13.02
C PHE A 175 -8.95 0.53 14.29
N LYS A 176 -10.17 1.08 14.34
CA LYS A 176 -10.73 1.67 15.57
C LYS A 176 -11.07 0.63 16.63
N LYS A 177 -11.15 -0.64 16.29
CA LYS A 177 -11.60 -1.74 17.17
C LYS A 177 -10.43 -2.59 17.68
N THR A 178 -9.20 -2.26 17.33
CA THR A 178 -7.99 -2.97 17.74
C THR A 178 -6.81 -2.01 17.87
N ASP A 179 -5.75 -2.44 18.52
CA ASP A 179 -4.50 -1.70 18.50
C ASP A 179 -3.84 -1.73 17.11
N LEU A 180 -3.04 -0.70 16.81
CA LEU A 180 -2.43 -0.51 15.51
C LEU A 180 -1.53 -1.69 15.11
N TYR A 181 -0.72 -2.19 16.03
CA TYR A 181 0.23 -3.26 15.74
C TYR A 181 -0.47 -4.57 15.37
N THR A 182 -1.50 -4.94 16.13
CA THR A 182 -2.34 -6.10 15.84
C THR A 182 -3.04 -5.94 14.49
N GLY A 183 -3.66 -4.77 14.24
CA GLY A 183 -4.35 -4.51 12.98
C GLY A 183 -3.42 -4.62 11.77
N VAL A 184 -2.24 -3.99 11.83
CA VAL A 184 -1.26 -4.05 10.74
C VAL A 184 -0.70 -5.45 10.56
N THR A 185 -0.47 -6.20 11.65
CA THR A 185 0.00 -7.59 11.57
C THR A 185 -0.96 -8.45 10.75
N PHE A 186 -2.27 -8.40 11.03
CA PHE A 186 -3.26 -9.17 10.25
C PHE A 186 -3.34 -8.73 8.79
N VAL A 187 -3.27 -7.43 8.52
CA VAL A 187 -3.27 -6.92 7.14
C VAL A 187 -2.04 -7.40 6.38
N MET A 188 -0.83 -7.30 6.97
CA MET A 188 0.40 -7.75 6.30
C MET A 188 0.43 -9.26 6.11
N THR A 189 -0.03 -10.04 7.10
CA THR A 189 -0.14 -11.49 6.98
C THR A 189 -1.15 -11.88 5.90
N GLY A 190 -2.30 -11.21 5.83
CA GLY A 190 -3.29 -11.43 4.78
C GLY A 190 -2.71 -11.15 3.39
N ALA A 191 -2.02 -10.02 3.22
CA ALA A 191 -1.39 -9.69 1.95
C ALA A 191 -0.29 -10.69 1.56
N ALA A 192 0.57 -11.08 2.50
CA ALA A 192 1.57 -12.11 2.25
C ALA A 192 0.94 -13.43 1.82
N THR A 193 -0.09 -13.89 2.56
CA THR A 193 -0.81 -15.13 2.24
C THR A 193 -1.42 -15.09 0.84
N ALA A 194 -2.02 -13.96 0.43
CA ALA A 194 -2.60 -13.82 -0.90
C ALA A 194 -1.56 -14.01 -2.01
N PHE A 195 -0.35 -13.46 -1.86
CA PHE A 195 0.71 -13.62 -2.87
C PHE A 195 1.34 -15.02 -2.84
N TRP A 196 1.47 -15.65 -1.66
CA TRP A 196 1.89 -17.05 -1.57
C TRP A 196 0.87 -18.00 -2.19
N LEU A 197 -0.42 -17.78 -1.95
CA LEU A 197 -1.48 -18.55 -2.61
C LEU A 197 -1.48 -18.34 -4.12
N TYR A 198 -1.28 -17.11 -4.59
CA TYR A 198 -1.12 -16.85 -6.01
C TYR A 198 0.05 -17.66 -6.59
N TRP A 199 1.20 -17.67 -5.93
CA TRP A 199 2.36 -18.43 -6.37
C TRP A 199 2.10 -19.94 -6.44
N LEU A 200 1.43 -20.49 -5.43
CA LEU A 200 1.07 -21.90 -5.39
C LEU A 200 0.05 -22.30 -6.46
N LEU A 201 -0.83 -21.38 -6.83
CA LEU A 201 -1.91 -21.64 -7.80
C LEU A 201 -1.58 -21.11 -9.20
N ALA A 202 -0.47 -20.38 -9.35
CA ALA A 202 -0.08 -19.79 -10.62
C ALA A 202 0.16 -20.88 -11.67
N PRO A 203 -0.41 -20.71 -12.87
CA PRO A 203 -0.15 -21.66 -13.95
C PRO A 203 1.33 -21.61 -14.36
N SER A 204 1.87 -22.74 -14.83
CA SER A 204 3.26 -22.87 -15.29
C SER A 204 3.61 -21.90 -16.44
N SER A 205 2.60 -21.37 -17.13
CA SER A 205 2.77 -20.36 -18.19
C SER A 205 3.13 -18.96 -17.67
N THR A 206 2.90 -18.67 -16.39
CA THR A 206 3.23 -17.38 -15.75
C THR A 206 4.03 -17.61 -14.47
N PRO A 207 5.27 -18.09 -14.57
CA PRO A 207 6.06 -18.43 -13.40
C PRO A 207 6.35 -17.17 -12.58
N VAL A 208 6.34 -17.33 -11.26
CA VAL A 208 6.82 -16.29 -10.35
C VAL A 208 8.34 -16.30 -10.36
N THR A 209 8.94 -15.16 -10.68
CA THR A 209 10.39 -15.00 -10.75
C THR A 209 10.91 -14.06 -9.68
N PHE A 210 12.06 -14.41 -9.11
CA PHE A 210 12.77 -13.62 -8.10
C PHE A 210 14.03 -13.00 -8.71
N PRO A 211 14.63 -11.95 -8.08
CA PRO A 211 15.85 -11.36 -8.57
C PRO A 211 16.97 -12.40 -8.70
N GLN A 212 17.60 -12.46 -9.86
CA GLN A 212 18.66 -13.44 -10.16
C GLN A 212 20.05 -12.92 -9.80
N HIS A 213 20.22 -11.60 -9.66
CA HIS A 213 21.48 -10.96 -9.31
C HIS A 213 21.38 -10.26 -7.96
N THR A 214 22.50 -10.18 -7.25
CA THR A 214 22.60 -9.51 -5.94
C THR A 214 22.16 -8.05 -5.98
N SER A 215 22.37 -7.36 -7.10
CA SER A 215 21.92 -5.97 -7.30
C SER A 215 20.40 -5.78 -7.28
N GLY A 216 19.63 -6.82 -7.49
CA GLY A 216 18.16 -6.80 -7.44
C GLY A 216 17.58 -6.98 -6.03
N TRP A 217 18.43 -7.31 -5.04
CA TRP A 217 18.02 -7.49 -3.64
C TRP A 217 18.32 -6.27 -2.75
N VAL A 218 18.95 -5.24 -3.33
CA VAL A 218 19.43 -4.03 -2.61
C VAL A 218 18.72 -2.79 -3.10
#